data_14a3245ffea498e6e22430ed97d033f2
#
_entry.id   14a3245ffea498e6e22430ed97d033f2
#
_cell.length_a   1.000
_cell.length_b   1.000
_cell.length_c   1.000
_cell.angle_alpha   90.00
_cell.angle_beta   90.00
_cell.angle_gamma   90.00
#
_symmetry.space_group_name_H-M   'P 1'
#
loop_
_entity.id
_entity.type
_entity.pdbx_description
1 polymer ?
#
loop_
_entity_poly.entity_id
_entity_poly.type
_entity_poly.pdbx_seq_one_letter_code
_entity_poly.pdbx_strand_id
1 'polypeptide(L)'
;RSTELPKVHSSALPSRNLRRDADAIRQKWEIVVIDGGARVTEHAYAAVGAANWLIIPVRPSKVDLDATAQFLDIVQADMAKRDDLSGGLLLNQFQEGTSISNVAKKQILEWDFPVFSNMLHSYVAFSEAIWQGQSVVEYQPKSKAAVDICKFFEELKEATQW
;
A
#
# COMPACT_ATOMS: atom_id res chain seq x y z
N ARG A 1 5.28 -30.04 -13.19
CA ARG A 1 4.58 -28.97 -13.93
C ARG A 1 5.18 -27.65 -13.43
N SER A 2 6.05 -27.02 -14.21
CA SER A 2 6.46 -25.66 -13.97
C SER A 2 5.24 -24.77 -14.27
N THR A 3 4.54 -24.35 -13.25
CA THR A 3 3.53 -23.30 -13.37
C THR A 3 4.32 -22.03 -13.62
N GLU A 4 4.39 -21.57 -14.87
CA GLU A 4 4.90 -20.23 -15.13
C GLU A 4 3.97 -19.24 -14.40
N LEU A 5 4.55 -18.51 -13.46
CA LEU A 5 3.84 -17.46 -12.75
C LEU A 5 3.44 -16.35 -13.73
N PRO A 6 2.27 -15.72 -13.58
CA PRO A 6 1.90 -14.60 -14.42
C PRO A 6 2.96 -13.50 -14.31
N LYS A 7 3.53 -13.10 -15.43
CA LYS A 7 4.55 -12.03 -15.46
C LYS A 7 3.87 -10.70 -15.19
N VAL A 8 4.24 -10.05 -14.10
CA VAL A 8 3.87 -8.66 -13.84
C VAL A 8 4.69 -7.78 -14.79
N HIS A 9 4.00 -7.01 -15.62
CA HIS A 9 4.67 -6.00 -16.45
C HIS A 9 5.07 -4.82 -15.57
N SER A 10 6.34 -4.48 -15.55
CA SER A 10 6.86 -3.33 -14.83
C SER A 10 7.49 -2.32 -15.78
N SER A 11 7.30 -1.05 -15.51
CA SER A 11 7.88 0.05 -16.28
C SER A 11 8.31 1.16 -15.32
N ALA A 12 9.52 1.68 -15.50
CA ALA A 12 9.96 2.86 -14.78
C ALA A 12 9.47 4.11 -15.52
N LEU A 13 8.71 4.95 -14.82
CA LEU A 13 8.17 6.20 -15.37
C LEU A 13 8.71 7.39 -14.55
N PRO A 14 9.94 7.86 -14.84
CA PRO A 14 10.49 9.06 -14.20
C PRO A 14 9.85 10.32 -14.80
N SER A 15 8.54 10.43 -14.75
CA SER A 15 7.79 11.47 -15.44
C SER A 15 7.15 12.46 -14.46
N ARG A 16 7.32 13.76 -14.76
CA ARG A 16 6.52 14.81 -14.09
C ARG A 16 5.04 14.78 -14.50
N ASN A 17 4.70 14.06 -15.56
CA ASN A 17 3.34 13.89 -16.10
C ASN A 17 2.80 12.47 -15.86
N LEU A 18 3.08 11.91 -14.67
CA LEU A 18 2.73 10.53 -14.33
C LEU A 18 1.24 10.21 -14.57
N ARG A 19 0.34 11.16 -14.32
CA ARG A 19 -1.10 10.97 -14.56
C ARG A 19 -1.39 10.64 -16.02
N ARG A 20 -0.88 11.43 -16.97
CA ARG A 20 -1.08 11.18 -18.41
C ARG A 20 -0.50 9.83 -18.84
N ASP A 21 0.67 9.51 -18.31
CA ASP A 21 1.37 8.26 -18.66
C ASP A 21 0.64 7.05 -18.04
N ALA A 22 0.11 7.18 -16.82
CA ALA A 22 -0.74 6.18 -16.19
C ALA A 22 -2.05 5.99 -16.96
N ASP A 23 -2.70 7.04 -17.43
CA ASP A 23 -3.92 6.97 -18.24
C ASP A 23 -3.69 6.20 -19.56
N ALA A 24 -2.54 6.36 -20.19
CA ALA A 24 -2.17 5.58 -21.38
C ALA A 24 -1.97 4.09 -21.07
N ILE A 25 -1.43 3.76 -19.89
CA ILE A 25 -1.23 2.39 -19.44
C ILE A 25 -2.57 1.73 -19.09
N ARG A 26 -3.47 2.46 -18.42
CA ARG A 26 -4.82 1.99 -18.04
C ARG A 26 -5.68 1.54 -19.22
N GLN A 27 -5.43 2.04 -20.43
CA GLN A 27 -6.12 1.55 -21.64
C GLN A 27 -5.80 0.09 -21.97
N LYS A 28 -4.71 -0.44 -21.43
CA LYS A 28 -4.23 -1.80 -21.72
C LYS A 28 -4.37 -2.76 -20.52
N TRP A 29 -4.58 -2.20 -19.33
CA TRP A 29 -4.55 -2.96 -18.09
C TRP A 29 -5.71 -2.57 -17.20
N GLU A 30 -6.38 -3.56 -16.65
CA GLU A 30 -7.50 -3.39 -15.72
C GLU A 30 -7.03 -2.72 -14.41
N ILE A 31 -5.85 -3.10 -13.95
CA ILE A 31 -5.24 -2.59 -12.73
C ILE A 31 -3.82 -2.11 -13.04
N VAL A 32 -3.50 -0.92 -12.54
CA VAL A 32 -2.16 -0.34 -12.57
C VAL A 32 -1.74 -0.01 -11.15
N VAL A 33 -0.65 -0.64 -10.69
CA VAL A 33 -0.05 -0.35 -9.38
C VAL A 33 1.08 0.64 -9.57
N ILE A 34 1.01 1.78 -8.89
CA ILE A 34 2.04 2.82 -8.90
C ILE A 34 2.83 2.72 -7.59
N ASP A 35 4.12 2.38 -7.67
CA ASP A 35 5.02 2.45 -6.53
C ASP A 35 5.54 3.89 -6.39
N GLY A 36 5.05 4.59 -5.37
CA GLY A 36 5.37 5.99 -5.08
C GLY A 36 6.73 6.20 -4.42
N GLY A 37 7.41 5.11 -4.06
CA GLY A 37 8.68 5.16 -3.34
C GLY A 37 8.55 5.51 -1.85
N ALA A 38 9.67 5.44 -1.13
CA ALA A 38 9.72 5.51 0.35
C ALA A 38 9.82 6.92 0.94
N ARG A 39 9.81 7.97 0.14
CA ARG A 39 9.97 9.36 0.59
C ARG A 39 8.89 10.26 0.02
N VAL A 40 8.47 11.24 0.82
CA VAL A 40 7.58 12.31 0.37
C VAL A 40 8.38 13.24 -0.56
N THR A 41 8.26 13.02 -1.86
CA THR A 41 8.97 13.72 -2.93
C THR A 41 7.97 14.21 -3.98
N GLU A 42 8.44 15.00 -4.96
CA GLU A 42 7.63 15.35 -6.12
C GLU A 42 7.02 14.13 -6.83
N HIS A 43 7.72 12.99 -6.81
CA HIS A 43 7.20 11.74 -7.39
C HIS A 43 6.06 11.15 -6.56
N ALA A 44 6.11 11.25 -5.23
CA ALA A 44 5.00 10.82 -4.38
C ALA A 44 3.74 11.65 -4.66
N TYR A 45 3.87 12.97 -4.81
CA TYR A 45 2.75 13.86 -5.20
C TYR A 45 2.22 13.53 -6.60
N ALA A 46 3.10 13.26 -7.54
CA ALA A 46 2.71 12.85 -8.88
C ALA A 46 1.94 11.50 -8.86
N ALA A 47 2.35 10.57 -7.98
CA ALA A 47 1.66 9.30 -7.79
C ALA A 47 0.26 9.50 -7.20
N VAL A 48 0.10 10.34 -6.17
CA VAL A 48 -1.22 10.74 -5.62
C VAL A 48 -2.09 11.33 -6.72
N GLY A 49 -1.54 12.27 -7.51
CA GLY A 49 -2.26 12.91 -8.62
C GLY A 49 -2.69 11.93 -9.72
N ALA A 50 -1.99 10.82 -9.90
CA ALA A 50 -2.30 9.80 -10.90
C ALA A 50 -3.20 8.66 -10.40
N ALA A 51 -3.24 8.43 -9.09
CA ALA A 51 -4.00 7.33 -8.49
C ALA A 51 -5.50 7.62 -8.42
N ASN A 52 -6.30 6.55 -8.40
CA ASN A 52 -7.71 6.57 -7.99
C ASN A 52 -7.87 6.02 -6.57
N TRP A 53 -6.92 5.19 -6.17
CA TRP A 53 -6.90 4.59 -4.85
C TRP A 53 -5.50 4.64 -4.24
N LEU A 54 -5.40 5.01 -2.97
CA LEU A 54 -4.15 5.09 -2.23
C LEU A 54 -4.12 4.03 -1.13
N ILE A 55 -3.05 3.26 -1.09
CA ILE A 55 -2.70 2.43 0.05
C ILE A 55 -1.49 3.08 0.71
N ILE A 56 -1.65 3.50 1.96
CA ILE A 56 -0.59 4.18 2.71
C ILE A 56 -0.10 3.25 3.83
N PRO A 57 0.99 2.49 3.60
CA PRO A 57 1.53 1.60 4.63
C PRO A 57 2.24 2.41 5.71
N VAL A 58 1.89 2.13 6.97
CA VAL A 58 2.43 2.81 8.15
C VAL A 58 3.05 1.79 9.09
N ARG A 59 4.33 1.96 9.41
CA ARG A 59 4.99 1.12 10.42
C ARG A 59 4.78 1.70 11.82
N PRO A 60 4.75 0.85 12.86
CA PRO A 60 4.66 1.29 14.25
C PRO A 60 5.96 1.93 14.74
N SER A 61 6.29 3.10 14.22
CA SER A 61 7.43 3.91 14.68
C SER A 61 7.05 5.38 14.71
N LYS A 62 7.60 6.12 15.66
CA LYS A 62 7.33 7.57 15.79
C LYS A 62 7.67 8.35 14.51
N VAL A 63 8.78 7.98 13.87
CA VAL A 63 9.25 8.66 12.64
C VAL A 63 8.28 8.40 11.48
N ASP A 64 7.81 7.16 11.32
CA ASP A 64 6.87 6.82 10.26
C ASP A 64 5.49 7.47 10.51
N LEU A 65 5.03 7.50 11.76
CA LEU A 65 3.78 8.18 12.14
C LEU A 65 3.82 9.67 11.84
N ASP A 66 4.91 10.37 12.23
CA ASP A 66 5.06 11.80 11.97
C ASP A 66 5.14 12.10 10.46
N ALA A 67 5.88 11.29 9.72
CA ALA A 67 5.97 11.44 8.26
C ALA A 67 4.61 11.18 7.58
N THR A 68 3.87 10.18 8.05
CA THR A 68 2.54 9.87 7.52
C THR A 68 1.55 10.99 7.82
N ALA A 69 1.54 11.55 9.03
CA ALA A 69 0.66 12.66 9.38
C ALA A 69 0.86 13.86 8.43
N GLN A 70 2.12 14.25 8.19
CA GLN A 70 2.44 15.33 7.23
C GLN A 70 1.99 14.98 5.79
N PHE A 71 2.09 13.72 5.39
CA PHE A 71 1.66 13.29 4.07
C PHE A 71 0.13 13.30 3.94
N LEU A 72 -0.59 12.96 5.01
CA LEU A 72 -2.05 12.98 5.02
C LEU A 72 -2.65 14.36 4.77
N ASP A 73 -2.04 15.43 5.30
CA ASP A 73 -2.49 16.81 5.04
C ASP A 73 -2.58 17.10 3.53
N ILE A 74 -1.63 16.57 2.77
CA ILE A 74 -1.55 16.76 1.32
C ILE A 74 -2.55 15.86 0.61
N VAL A 75 -2.64 14.58 1.01
CA VAL A 75 -3.59 13.63 0.43
C VAL A 75 -5.03 14.11 0.64
N GLN A 76 -5.38 14.57 1.84
CA GLN A 76 -6.70 15.09 2.15
C GLN A 76 -7.03 16.37 1.34
N ALA A 77 -6.04 17.25 1.14
CA ALA A 77 -6.20 18.43 0.30
C ALA A 77 -6.46 18.09 -1.18
N ASP A 78 -5.90 16.98 -1.68
CA ASP A 78 -6.16 16.50 -3.04
C ASP A 78 -7.49 15.74 -3.12
N MET A 79 -7.83 14.92 -2.12
CA MET A 79 -9.13 14.23 -2.04
C MET A 79 -10.29 15.21 -1.97
N ALA A 80 -10.13 16.34 -1.29
CA ALA A 80 -11.14 17.40 -1.22
C ALA A 80 -11.45 18.05 -2.60
N LYS A 81 -10.59 17.86 -3.59
CA LYS A 81 -10.72 18.43 -4.95
C LYS A 81 -11.12 17.38 -5.99
N ARG A 82 -11.13 16.10 -5.60
CA ARG A 82 -11.26 14.96 -6.52
C ARG A 82 -12.20 13.91 -5.96
N ASP A 83 -13.35 13.76 -6.56
CA ASP A 83 -14.32 12.71 -6.20
C ASP A 83 -13.87 11.30 -6.62
N ASP A 84 -12.84 11.21 -7.51
CA ASP A 84 -12.30 9.97 -8.04
C ASP A 84 -11.10 9.41 -7.25
N LEU A 85 -10.72 10.05 -6.14
CA LEU A 85 -9.61 9.63 -5.30
C LEU A 85 -10.10 9.15 -3.94
N SER A 86 -9.76 7.91 -3.59
CA SER A 86 -10.00 7.30 -2.29
C SER A 86 -8.72 6.71 -1.72
N GLY A 87 -8.74 6.27 -0.48
CA GLY A 87 -7.56 5.62 0.10
C GLY A 87 -7.75 5.15 1.53
N GLY A 88 -6.75 4.45 2.04
CA GLY A 88 -6.72 3.95 3.40
C GLY A 88 -5.31 3.72 3.93
N LEU A 89 -5.17 3.83 5.25
CA LEU A 89 -3.96 3.51 6.00
C LEU A 89 -3.89 2.01 6.25
N LEU A 90 -2.74 1.41 5.98
CA LEU A 90 -2.45 0.01 6.27
C LEU A 90 -1.37 -0.09 7.33
N LEU A 91 -1.71 -0.59 8.52
CA LEU A 91 -0.70 -0.95 9.51
C LEU A 91 0.18 -2.07 8.97
N ASN A 92 1.46 -1.77 8.82
CA ASN A 92 2.47 -2.68 8.28
C ASN A 92 3.55 -2.96 9.31
N GLN A 93 4.11 -4.17 9.30
CA GLN A 93 5.11 -4.64 10.26
C GLN A 93 4.63 -4.54 11.72
N PHE A 94 3.36 -4.76 11.96
CA PHE A 94 2.79 -4.76 13.29
C PHE A 94 3.34 -5.93 14.12
N GLN A 95 3.65 -5.67 15.39
CA GLN A 95 4.13 -6.68 16.34
C GLN A 95 3.15 -6.75 17.51
N GLU A 96 2.42 -7.86 17.59
CA GLU A 96 1.51 -8.08 18.71
C GLU A 96 2.23 -8.05 20.06
N GLY A 97 1.56 -7.54 21.09
CA GLY A 97 2.10 -7.50 22.44
C GLY A 97 3.14 -6.41 22.70
N THR A 98 3.52 -5.62 21.71
CA THR A 98 4.43 -4.49 21.92
C THR A 98 3.68 -3.19 22.21
N SER A 99 4.16 -2.41 23.15
CA SER A 99 3.57 -1.11 23.50
C SER A 99 3.58 -0.15 22.31
N ILE A 100 4.66 -0.15 21.54
CA ILE A 100 4.82 0.76 20.38
C ILE A 100 3.78 0.47 19.29
N SER A 101 3.50 -0.81 18.99
CA SER A 101 2.46 -1.18 18.03
C SER A 101 1.07 -0.79 18.49
N ASN A 102 0.77 -0.96 19.77
CA ASN A 102 -0.52 -0.56 20.33
C ASN A 102 -0.72 0.95 20.32
N VAL A 103 0.33 1.72 20.66
CA VAL A 103 0.30 3.19 20.58
C VAL A 103 0.09 3.64 19.13
N ALA A 104 0.83 3.08 18.19
CA ALA A 104 0.69 3.41 16.77
C ALA A 104 -0.73 3.12 16.26
N LYS A 105 -1.26 1.93 16.58
CA LYS A 105 -2.62 1.56 16.20
C LYS A 105 -3.66 2.54 16.75
N LYS A 106 -3.54 2.91 18.03
CA LYS A 106 -4.44 3.90 18.63
C LYS A 106 -4.32 5.26 17.93
N GLN A 107 -3.12 5.73 17.69
CA GLN A 107 -2.87 7.03 17.08
C GLN A 107 -3.45 7.13 15.66
N ILE A 108 -3.26 6.12 14.80
CA ILE A 108 -3.79 6.16 13.43
C ILE A 108 -5.32 6.09 13.38
N LEU A 109 -5.96 5.46 14.38
CA LEU A 109 -7.42 5.42 14.49
C LEU A 109 -8.02 6.76 14.98
N GLU A 110 -7.21 7.64 15.54
CA GLU A 110 -7.59 9.01 15.90
C GLU A 110 -7.47 10.00 14.74
N TRP A 111 -6.83 9.59 13.63
CA TRP A 111 -6.74 10.41 12.43
C TRP A 111 -8.05 10.36 11.64
N ASP A 112 -8.46 11.49 11.09
CA ASP A 112 -9.63 11.58 10.22
C ASP A 112 -9.30 11.05 8.81
N PHE A 113 -8.95 9.75 8.73
CA PHE A 113 -8.62 9.06 7.51
C PHE A 113 -8.98 7.57 7.60
N PRO A 114 -9.50 6.95 6.52
CA PRO A 114 -9.84 5.52 6.55
C PRO A 114 -8.65 4.64 6.91
N VAL A 115 -8.89 3.62 7.72
CA VAL A 115 -7.89 2.64 8.15
C VAL A 115 -8.37 1.24 7.81
N PHE A 116 -7.55 0.44 7.14
CA PHE A 116 -7.86 -0.96 6.89
C PHE A 116 -7.97 -1.74 8.21
N SER A 117 -8.96 -2.60 8.29
CA SER A 117 -9.21 -3.46 9.47
C SER A 117 -8.13 -4.55 9.60
N ASN A 118 -7.69 -5.05 8.45
CA ASN A 118 -6.61 -6.04 8.38
C ASN A 118 -5.25 -5.34 8.37
N MET A 119 -4.32 -5.87 9.16
CA MET A 119 -2.96 -5.36 9.25
C MET A 119 -1.96 -6.44 8.84
N LEU A 120 -0.79 -6.01 8.40
CA LEU A 120 0.30 -6.92 8.07
C LEU A 120 1.28 -6.99 9.26
N HIS A 121 1.41 -8.18 9.83
CA HIS A 121 2.32 -8.40 10.93
C HIS A 121 3.77 -8.55 10.44
N SER A 122 4.72 -8.32 11.35
CA SER A 122 6.15 -8.48 11.08
C SER A 122 6.53 -9.97 11.10
N TYR A 123 6.49 -10.62 9.94
CA TYR A 123 6.92 -12.00 9.78
C TYR A 123 8.17 -12.11 8.90
N VAL A 124 9.09 -12.96 9.29
CA VAL A 124 10.32 -13.26 8.53
C VAL A 124 9.99 -13.81 7.15
N ALA A 125 8.88 -14.54 7.02
CA ALA A 125 8.41 -15.13 5.77
C ALA A 125 8.27 -14.11 4.62
N PHE A 126 7.94 -12.84 4.90
CA PHE A 126 7.91 -11.79 3.88
C PHE A 126 9.30 -11.54 3.27
N SER A 127 10.32 -11.43 4.13
CA SER A 127 11.70 -11.21 3.67
C SER A 127 12.26 -12.43 2.95
N GLU A 128 11.98 -13.63 3.45
CA GLU A 128 12.40 -14.88 2.82
C GLU A 128 11.77 -15.08 1.44
N ALA A 129 10.48 -14.77 1.29
CA ALA A 129 9.78 -14.85 0.01
C ALA A 129 10.41 -13.90 -1.03
N ILE A 130 10.68 -12.65 -0.65
CA ILE A 130 11.34 -11.66 -1.53
C ILE A 130 12.74 -12.16 -1.93
N TRP A 131 13.50 -12.75 -1.01
CA TRP A 131 14.81 -13.31 -1.32
C TRP A 131 14.74 -14.43 -2.37
N GLN A 132 13.64 -15.20 -2.39
CA GLN A 132 13.37 -16.24 -3.39
C GLN A 132 12.73 -15.70 -4.69
N GLY A 133 12.47 -14.40 -4.78
CA GLY A 133 11.77 -13.81 -5.91
C GLY A 133 10.32 -14.23 -6.03
N GLN A 134 9.69 -14.57 -4.91
CA GLN A 134 8.31 -15.05 -4.82
C GLN A 134 7.47 -14.12 -3.93
N SER A 135 6.15 -14.15 -4.11
CA SER A 135 5.24 -13.62 -3.11
C SER A 135 5.18 -14.56 -1.89
N VAL A 136 4.79 -14.04 -0.73
CA VAL A 136 4.65 -14.88 0.48
C VAL A 136 3.56 -15.94 0.32
N VAL A 137 2.55 -15.68 -0.51
CA VAL A 137 1.47 -16.63 -0.81
C VAL A 137 1.98 -17.80 -1.65
N GLU A 138 2.96 -17.57 -2.52
CA GLU A 138 3.62 -18.62 -3.30
C GLU A 138 4.67 -19.37 -2.45
N TYR A 139 5.46 -18.64 -1.69
CA TYR A 139 6.54 -19.18 -0.87
C TYR A 139 6.02 -20.05 0.28
N GLN A 140 5.08 -19.52 1.06
CA GLN A 140 4.49 -20.21 2.22
C GLN A 140 2.97 -20.00 2.30
N PRO A 141 2.17 -20.63 1.45
CA PRO A 141 0.73 -20.34 1.29
C PRO A 141 -0.11 -20.59 2.55
N LYS A 142 0.38 -21.39 3.49
CA LYS A 142 -0.30 -21.69 4.77
C LYS A 142 0.25 -20.90 5.95
N SER A 143 1.19 -19.99 5.73
CA SER A 143 1.77 -19.17 6.80
C SER A 143 0.81 -18.09 7.28
N LYS A 144 1.03 -17.60 8.49
CA LYS A 144 0.29 -16.43 9.00
C LYS A 144 0.50 -15.20 8.12
N ALA A 145 1.68 -15.03 7.54
CA ALA A 145 1.98 -13.95 6.62
C ALA A 145 1.14 -14.02 5.34
N ALA A 146 0.97 -15.22 4.76
CA ALA A 146 0.08 -15.42 3.61
C ALA A 146 -1.40 -15.15 3.98
N VAL A 147 -1.82 -15.54 5.18
CA VAL A 147 -3.18 -15.26 5.66
C VAL A 147 -3.42 -13.76 5.81
N ASP A 148 -2.47 -13.01 6.38
CA ASP A 148 -2.60 -11.56 6.53
C ASP A 148 -2.74 -10.86 5.18
N ILE A 149 -1.88 -11.19 4.23
CA ILE A 149 -1.92 -10.55 2.91
C ILE A 149 -3.20 -10.90 2.13
N CYS A 150 -3.69 -12.15 2.25
CA CYS A 150 -4.94 -12.54 1.63
C CYS A 150 -6.13 -11.80 2.23
N LYS A 151 -6.20 -11.67 3.57
CA LYS A 151 -7.27 -10.91 4.23
C LYS A 151 -7.26 -9.43 3.85
N PHE A 152 -6.08 -8.83 3.83
CA PHE A 152 -5.93 -7.45 3.38
C PHE A 152 -6.38 -7.30 1.92
N PHE A 153 -6.02 -8.25 1.04
CA PHE A 153 -6.39 -8.20 -0.36
C PHE A 153 -7.90 -8.33 -0.58
N GLU A 154 -8.59 -9.17 0.17
CA GLU A 154 -10.06 -9.26 0.11
C GLU A 154 -10.72 -7.95 0.59
N GLU A 155 -10.25 -7.35 1.69
CA GLU A 155 -10.73 -6.05 2.15
C GLU A 155 -10.48 -4.94 1.12
N LEU A 156 -9.31 -4.96 0.46
CA LEU A 156 -8.99 -4.02 -0.62
C LEU A 156 -9.95 -4.17 -1.81
N LYS A 157 -10.24 -5.40 -2.23
CA LYS A 157 -11.21 -5.67 -3.32
C LYS A 157 -12.60 -5.13 -2.99
N GLU A 158 -13.06 -5.35 -1.76
CA GLU A 158 -14.34 -4.81 -1.30
C GLU A 158 -14.35 -3.27 -1.33
N ALA A 159 -13.28 -2.65 -0.84
CA ALA A 159 -13.16 -1.19 -0.79
C ALA A 159 -13.05 -0.54 -2.19
N THR A 160 -12.40 -1.21 -3.13
CA THR A 160 -12.20 -0.71 -4.51
C THR A 160 -13.29 -1.13 -5.48
N GLN A 161 -14.18 -2.04 -5.06
CA GLN A 161 -15.25 -2.62 -5.89
C GLN A 161 -14.73 -3.32 -7.17
N TRP A 162 -13.61 -3.97 -7.05
CA TRP A 162 -12.93 -4.66 -8.16
C TRP A 162 -13.18 -6.15 -8.20
#